data_e0ce6d84bb57910543743c5a61e280c7
#
_entry.id   e0ce6d84bb57910543743c5a61e280c7
#
_cell.length_a   1.000
_cell.length_b   1.000
_cell.length_c   1.000
_cell.angle_alpha   90.00
_cell.angle_beta   90.00
_cell.angle_gamma   90.00
#
_symmetry.space_group_name_H-M   'P 1'
#
loop_
_entity.id
_entity.type
_entity.pdbx_description
1 polymer ?
#
loop_
_entity_poly.entity_id
_entity_poly.type
_entity_poly.pdbx_seq_one_letter_code
_entity_poly.pdbx_strand_id
1 'polypeptide(L)'
;MITHKTVEKKRNQKIGVKMMKTDIEIAQEAELKPITEVAELLDMTMDDLELYGKYKAKISDEYLKKIEKNEDGKLILVTAINPTPAGEGKTTTSVGLGLSLIHI
;
A
#
# COMPACT_ATOMS: atom_id res chain seq x y z
N MET A 1 -21.27 -37.13 11.43
CA MET A 1 -21.38 -36.76 10.02
C MET A 1 -20.22 -35.85 9.67
N ILE A 2 -19.20 -36.37 8.97
CA ILE A 2 -18.02 -35.59 8.59
C ILE A 2 -18.41 -34.80 7.34
N THR A 3 -18.52 -33.48 7.47
CA THR A 3 -18.93 -32.60 6.36
C THR A 3 -17.82 -32.46 5.33
N HIS A 4 -18.19 -32.30 4.07
CA HIS A 4 -17.28 -32.13 2.90
C HIS A 4 -16.18 -31.08 3.16
N LYS A 5 -16.49 -30.01 3.90
CA LYS A 5 -15.55 -28.97 4.34
C LYS A 5 -14.41 -29.48 5.24
N THR A 6 -14.68 -30.48 6.09
CA THR A 6 -13.67 -31.03 7.00
C THR A 6 -12.66 -31.90 6.25
N VAL A 7 -13.11 -32.59 5.19
CA VAL A 7 -12.25 -33.40 4.35
C VAL A 7 -11.33 -32.55 3.47
N GLU A 8 -11.85 -31.45 2.93
CA GLU A 8 -11.07 -30.50 2.14
C GLU A 8 -9.99 -29.80 2.98
N LYS A 9 -10.32 -29.39 4.20
CA LYS A 9 -9.35 -28.78 5.13
C LYS A 9 -8.21 -29.74 5.51
N LYS A 10 -8.50 -31.05 5.70
CA LYS A 10 -7.49 -32.08 5.96
C LYS A 10 -6.65 -32.41 4.71
N ARG A 11 -7.21 -32.30 3.51
CA ARG A 11 -6.53 -32.56 2.25
C ARG A 11 -5.50 -31.48 1.94
N ASN A 12 -5.83 -30.21 2.20
CA ASN A 12 -4.93 -29.09 2.01
C ASN A 12 -3.77 -29.05 3.02
N GLN A 13 -3.96 -29.58 4.23
CA GLN A 13 -2.87 -29.69 5.21
C GLN A 13 -1.81 -30.74 4.84
N LYS A 14 -2.13 -31.72 3.99
CA LYS A 14 -1.20 -32.79 3.60
C LYS A 14 -0.24 -32.43 2.46
N ILE A 15 -0.48 -31.33 1.72
CA ILE A 15 0.30 -31.02 0.50
C ILE A 15 1.34 -29.91 0.73
N GLY A 16 1.45 -29.34 1.95
CA GLY A 16 2.49 -28.33 2.24
C GLY A 16 2.40 -27.05 1.39
N VAL A 17 1.34 -26.87 0.60
CA VAL A 17 1.08 -25.66 -0.15
C VAL A 17 0.48 -24.65 0.82
N LYS A 18 1.30 -23.72 1.29
CA LYS A 18 0.82 -22.53 1.99
C LYS A 18 -0.09 -21.79 0.99
N MET A 19 -1.41 -21.95 1.13
CA MET A 19 -2.35 -21.22 0.29
C MET A 19 -2.07 -19.72 0.46
N MET A 20 -1.81 -19.03 -0.64
CA MET A 20 -1.67 -17.58 -0.63
C MET A 20 -3.02 -17.00 -0.18
N LYS A 21 -2.95 -16.07 0.77
CA LYS A 21 -4.14 -15.33 1.23
C LYS A 21 -4.74 -14.56 0.07
N THR A 22 -6.06 -14.43 0.09
CA THR A 22 -6.76 -13.54 -0.84
C THR A 22 -6.49 -12.08 -0.49
N ASP A 23 -6.66 -11.16 -1.44
CA ASP A 23 -6.49 -9.73 -1.23
C ASP A 23 -7.35 -9.20 -0.08
N ILE A 24 -8.57 -9.74 0.07
CA ILE A 24 -9.50 -9.38 1.16
C ILE A 24 -8.96 -9.83 2.52
N GLU A 25 -8.44 -11.05 2.62
CA GLU A 25 -7.84 -11.56 3.86
C GLU A 25 -6.62 -10.73 4.27
N ILE A 26 -5.77 -10.38 3.31
CA ILE A 26 -4.60 -9.51 3.54
C ILE A 26 -5.04 -8.13 4.02
N ALA A 27 -6.04 -7.53 3.37
CA ALA A 27 -6.54 -6.21 3.73
C ALA A 27 -7.19 -6.19 5.12
N GLN A 28 -7.90 -7.25 5.51
CA GLN A 28 -8.56 -7.36 6.81
C GLN A 28 -7.58 -7.61 7.97
N GLU A 29 -6.46 -8.26 7.71
CA GLU A 29 -5.42 -8.51 8.70
C GLU A 29 -4.44 -7.34 8.85
N ALA A 30 -4.42 -6.39 7.90
CA ALA A 30 -3.51 -5.26 7.94
C ALA A 30 -3.85 -4.29 9.07
N GLU A 31 -2.89 -4.02 9.93
CA GLU A 31 -2.99 -2.98 10.95
C GLU A 31 -2.60 -1.63 10.36
N LEU A 32 -3.57 -0.72 10.31
CA LEU A 32 -3.33 0.63 9.81
C LEU A 32 -2.67 1.49 10.88
N LYS A 33 -1.55 2.09 10.55
CA LYS A 33 -0.92 3.11 11.38
C LYS A 33 -1.67 4.44 11.24
N PRO A 34 -1.76 5.25 12.32
CA PRO A 34 -2.22 6.63 12.19
C PRO A 34 -1.42 7.40 11.15
N ILE A 35 -2.08 8.26 10.37
CA ILE A 35 -1.39 9.00 9.31
C ILE A 35 -0.29 9.93 9.86
N THR A 36 -0.42 10.37 11.11
CA THR A 36 0.59 11.18 11.79
C THR A 36 1.90 10.41 12.01
N GLU A 37 1.82 9.13 12.40
CA GLU A 37 3.01 8.27 12.52
C GLU A 37 3.69 8.03 11.16
N VAL A 38 2.88 7.95 10.09
CA VAL A 38 3.43 7.81 8.72
C VAL A 38 4.12 9.09 8.28
N ALA A 39 3.56 10.26 8.63
CA ALA A 39 4.14 11.56 8.30
C ALA A 39 5.48 11.81 9.02
N GLU A 40 5.63 11.34 10.25
CA GLU A 40 6.90 11.41 11.01
C GLU A 40 8.06 10.72 10.27
N LEU A 41 7.80 9.66 9.49
CA LEU A 41 8.82 9.01 8.66
C LEU A 41 9.37 9.91 7.54
N LEU A 42 8.65 10.98 7.22
CA LEU A 42 9.01 11.97 6.21
C LEU A 42 9.46 13.29 6.84
N ASP A 43 9.80 13.30 8.14
CA ASP A 43 10.16 14.50 8.92
C ASP A 43 9.08 15.59 8.89
N MET A 44 7.80 15.18 8.72
CA MET A 44 6.64 16.08 8.74
C MET A 44 6.01 16.14 10.12
N THR A 45 5.56 17.31 10.49
CA THR A 45 4.81 17.56 11.73
C THR A 45 3.31 17.55 11.49
N MET A 46 2.51 17.57 12.57
CA MET A 46 1.05 17.69 12.45
C MET A 46 0.60 19.01 11.80
N ASP A 47 1.37 20.08 11.96
CA ASP A 47 1.09 21.39 11.35
C ASP A 47 1.30 21.39 9.83
N ASP A 48 2.06 20.42 9.32
CA ASP A 48 2.28 20.22 7.89
C ASP A 48 1.16 19.43 7.21
N LEU A 49 0.13 18.99 7.98
CA LEU A 49 -0.94 18.11 7.54
C LEU A 49 -2.32 18.73 7.72
N GLU A 50 -3.18 18.51 6.74
CA GLU A 50 -4.63 18.70 6.85
C GLU A 50 -5.29 17.34 7.08
N LEU A 51 -5.70 17.05 8.32
CA LEU A 51 -6.20 15.74 8.71
C LEU A 51 -7.65 15.50 8.24
N TYR A 52 -7.90 14.35 7.65
CA TYR A 52 -9.20 13.81 7.29
C TYR A 52 -9.47 12.53 8.08
N GLY A 53 -9.57 12.64 9.40
CA GLY A 53 -9.66 11.52 10.33
C GLY A 53 -8.29 10.90 10.63
N LYS A 54 -8.31 9.68 11.19
CA LYS A 54 -7.11 9.03 11.75
C LYS A 54 -6.10 8.55 10.70
N TYR A 55 -6.57 8.17 9.52
CA TYR A 55 -5.78 7.40 8.56
C TYR A 55 -5.57 8.09 7.21
N LYS A 56 -6.02 9.35 7.10
CA LYS A 56 -5.91 10.11 5.86
C LYS A 56 -5.60 11.57 6.15
N ALA A 57 -4.72 12.15 5.36
CA ALA A 57 -4.42 13.58 5.39
C ALA A 57 -4.07 14.09 3.99
N LYS A 58 -4.15 15.40 3.81
CA LYS A 58 -3.45 16.12 2.75
C LYS A 58 -2.20 16.77 3.32
N ILE A 59 -1.26 17.08 2.46
CA ILE A 59 -0.10 17.91 2.80
C ILE A 59 -0.53 19.37 2.70
N SER A 60 -0.18 20.20 3.70
CA SER A 60 -0.55 21.61 3.72
C SER A 60 0.17 22.41 2.63
N ASP A 61 -0.47 23.47 2.14
CA ASP A 61 0.15 24.35 1.15
C ASP A 61 1.41 25.06 1.67
N GLU A 62 1.46 25.32 2.98
CA GLU A 62 2.63 25.89 3.64
C GLU A 62 3.83 24.97 3.56
N TYR A 63 3.63 23.67 3.79
CA TYR A 63 4.69 22.67 3.67
C TYR A 63 5.17 22.53 2.22
N LEU A 64 4.25 22.51 1.26
CA LEU A 64 4.61 22.46 -0.17
C LEU A 64 5.50 23.63 -0.58
N LYS A 65 5.17 24.85 -0.15
CA LYS A 65 6.00 26.05 -0.37
C LYS A 65 7.36 25.96 0.30
N LYS A 66 7.45 25.31 1.48
CA LYS A 66 8.69 25.10 2.20
C LYS A 66 9.64 24.19 1.45
N ILE A 67 9.14 23.10 0.88
CA ILE A 67 9.95 22.11 0.16
C ILE A 67 10.20 22.49 -1.31
N GLU A 68 9.52 23.49 -1.87
CA GLU A 68 9.70 23.96 -3.25
C GLU A 68 11.15 24.36 -3.58
N LYS A 69 11.93 24.68 -2.55
CA LYS A 69 13.34 25.05 -2.68
C LYS A 69 14.30 23.86 -2.60
N ASN A 70 13.80 22.67 -2.29
CA ASN A 70 14.61 21.46 -2.26
C ASN A 70 15.00 21.03 -3.68
N GLU A 71 16.06 20.26 -3.79
CA GLU A 71 16.41 19.63 -5.06
C GLU A 71 15.29 18.70 -5.52
N ASP A 72 14.96 18.75 -6.81
CA ASP A 72 13.96 17.88 -7.41
C ASP A 72 14.41 16.41 -7.37
N GLY A 73 13.50 15.55 -6.93
CA GLY A 73 13.67 14.11 -7.06
C GLY A 73 13.54 13.64 -8.50
N LYS A 74 13.80 12.36 -8.75
CA LYS A 74 13.58 11.76 -10.07
C LYS A 74 12.12 11.44 -10.28
N LEU A 75 11.51 12.00 -11.33
CA LEU A 75 10.15 11.69 -11.71
C LEU A 75 10.10 10.40 -12.53
N ILE A 76 9.33 9.42 -12.05
CA ILE A 76 9.12 8.14 -12.71
C ILE A 76 7.66 8.03 -13.13
N LEU A 77 7.39 7.93 -14.43
CA LEU A 77 6.05 7.75 -14.96
C LEU A 77 5.72 6.25 -15.07
N VAL A 78 4.65 5.83 -14.41
CA VAL A 78 4.06 4.50 -14.56
C VAL A 78 2.72 4.62 -15.27
N THR A 79 2.64 4.11 -16.49
CA THR A 79 1.46 4.22 -17.34
C THR A 79 1.25 2.95 -18.15
N ALA A 80 0.15 2.88 -18.89
CA ALA A 80 -0.13 1.83 -19.85
C ALA A 80 -0.28 2.43 -21.25
N ILE A 81 0.06 1.64 -22.26
CA ILE A 81 -0.10 2.05 -23.67
C ILE A 81 -1.59 2.11 -24.04
N ASN A 82 -2.34 1.06 -23.66
CA ASN A 82 -3.78 0.98 -23.90
C ASN A 82 -4.51 0.44 -22.65
N PRO A 83 -5.70 0.94 -22.32
CA PRO A 83 -6.50 0.38 -21.23
C PRO A 83 -7.05 -1.01 -21.63
N THR A 84 -7.09 -1.92 -20.68
CA THR A 84 -7.69 -3.26 -20.84
C THR A 84 -8.73 -3.51 -19.75
N PRO A 85 -9.76 -4.36 -19.99
CA PRO A 85 -10.78 -4.67 -18.98
C PRO A 85 -10.23 -5.35 -17.72
N ALA A 86 -9.14 -6.10 -17.86
CA ALA A 86 -8.47 -6.79 -16.74
C ALA A 86 -7.51 -5.90 -15.95
N GLY A 87 -7.26 -4.68 -16.42
CA GLY A 87 -6.23 -3.79 -15.88
C GLY A 87 -4.83 -4.14 -16.41
N GLU A 88 -3.88 -3.22 -16.26
CA GLU A 88 -2.51 -3.33 -16.79
C GLU A 88 -1.43 -3.43 -15.68
N GLY A 89 -1.86 -3.42 -14.42
CA GLY A 89 -0.96 -3.52 -13.28
C GLY A 89 -0.21 -2.23 -12.93
N LYS A 90 -0.67 -1.06 -13.36
CA LYS A 90 -0.06 0.24 -13.01
C LYS A 90 0.12 0.43 -11.51
N THR A 91 -0.94 0.20 -10.76
CA THR A 91 -0.93 0.34 -9.31
C THR A 91 0.03 -0.66 -8.66
N THR A 92 -0.03 -1.93 -9.05
CA THR A 92 0.85 -2.98 -8.54
C THR A 92 2.33 -2.66 -8.81
N THR A 93 2.63 -2.20 -10.01
CA THR A 93 3.99 -1.78 -10.40
C THR A 93 4.45 -0.57 -9.60
N SER A 94 3.58 0.44 -9.42
CA SER A 94 3.91 1.64 -8.64
C SER A 94 4.19 1.32 -7.18
N VAL A 95 3.37 0.46 -6.55
CA VAL A 95 3.56 0.03 -5.16
C VAL A 95 4.86 -0.80 -5.04
N GLY A 96 5.09 -1.75 -5.93
CA GLY A 96 6.30 -2.56 -5.93
C GLY A 96 7.57 -1.72 -6.11
N LEU A 97 7.55 -0.76 -7.03
CA LEU A 97 8.65 0.18 -7.23
C LEU A 97 8.90 1.05 -6.00
N GLY A 98 7.84 1.61 -5.40
CA GLY A 98 7.95 2.43 -4.18
C GLY A 98 8.56 1.65 -3.02
N LEU A 99 8.12 0.42 -2.78
CA LEU A 99 8.70 -0.46 -1.75
C LEU A 99 10.17 -0.81 -2.04
N SER A 100 10.52 -1.05 -3.29
CA SER A 100 11.91 -1.33 -3.70
C SER A 100 12.84 -0.13 -3.42
N LEU A 101 12.40 1.08 -3.68
CA LEU A 101 13.19 2.30 -3.50
C LEU A 101 13.43 2.63 -2.02
N ILE A 102 12.60 2.18 -1.10
CA ILE A 102 12.82 2.32 0.35
C ILE A 102 14.09 1.56 0.80
N HIS A 103 14.45 0.49 0.10
CA HIS A 103 15.57 -0.38 0.45
C HIS A 103 16.88 -0.05 -0.30
N ILE A 104 16.85 0.91 -1.18
CA ILE A 104 18.02 1.38 -1.93
C ILE A 104 18.59 2.65 -1.30
#